data_10dc1e87d3c13b99ee152100ee8bd454
#
_entry.id   10dc1e87d3c13b99ee152100ee8bd454
#
_cell.length_a   1.000
_cell.length_b   1.000
_cell.length_c   1.000
_cell.angle_alpha   90.00
_cell.angle_beta   90.00
_cell.angle_gamma   90.00
#
_symmetry.space_group_name_H-M   'P 1'
#
loop_
_entity.id
_entity.type
_entity.pdbx_description
1 polymer ?
#
loop_
_entity_poly.entity_id
_entity_poly.type
_entity_poly.pdbx_seq_one_letter_code
_entity_poly.pdbx_strand_id
1 'polypeptide(L)'
;KFKQKNFDSEIKVNLEKKIDDGIKTETTQPNLPFKKVETNINIKKFKLPLIEYLKKPSKNDSKFENSNSGHTNPELLEKIFSDFDVEGKIKKISHGPVVTLYEFEPAPGIRVSKIINLSDDIARNTSSLSTRVATIPGKNTVGIEIPNQIRQEVFLNEIISDEKFKKREINLPIALGKSISGLPIVSDLTDMLHLLIAGTTGSGKSVCINTIILSLLYKLTPEKCKFILIDPKMLELSTYEGIPHLLCPVITEAKKATSALGWVVKEMESRYKLMTKEGVRNIEGYNNNNKIVMPYIVVIVDEMSDLMLVAGKEIENYVQKLSQMARAAGIHLIMATQRPSVDVITGTIKANFPTRISFQVSSKIDSRTILGEQGAEQLLGKGDMLFMSSANRIMRIHAPYVSENEIEKINSFLRSQKEPDYIDEIMGFVDEKNYDQNSIDNVEKDQLYKNAIELVKSEGKASTSFLQRKLQIG
;
A
#
# COMPACT_ATOMS: atom_id res chain seq x y z
N LYS A 1 -14.45 19.37 62.28
CA LYS A 1 -14.69 18.42 63.36
C LYS A 1 -15.38 17.18 62.78
N PHE A 2 -14.68 16.10 62.48
CA PHE A 2 -14.81 14.80 63.05
C PHE A 2 -13.67 13.90 62.53
N LYS A 3 -13.14 13.12 63.45
CA LYS A 3 -11.86 12.43 63.51
C LYS A 3 -11.77 11.18 62.64
N GLN A 4 -10.53 10.93 62.18
CA GLN A 4 -9.97 9.61 61.83
C GLN A 4 -10.25 8.53 62.88
N LYS A 5 -10.43 7.31 62.41
CA LYS A 5 -10.03 6.10 63.15
C LYS A 5 -9.56 5.02 62.19
N ASN A 6 -8.30 4.67 62.38
CA ASN A 6 -7.64 3.47 61.87
C ASN A 6 -8.28 2.21 62.44
N PHE A 7 -8.31 1.15 61.66
CA PHE A 7 -8.29 -0.22 62.18
C PHE A 7 -7.51 -1.11 61.22
N ASP A 8 -6.28 -1.42 61.64
CA ASP A 8 -5.53 -2.60 61.23
C ASP A 8 -6.12 -3.81 61.97
N SER A 9 -6.31 -4.92 61.27
CA SER A 9 -6.19 -6.26 61.90
C SER A 9 -6.03 -7.32 60.81
N GLU A 10 -4.92 -8.00 60.90
CA GLU A 10 -4.54 -9.26 60.25
C GLU A 10 -5.58 -10.36 60.52
N ILE A 11 -5.92 -11.12 59.46
CA ILE A 11 -6.41 -12.49 59.64
C ILE A 11 -5.64 -13.38 58.65
N LYS A 12 -4.64 -14.12 59.18
CA LYS A 12 -4.10 -15.33 58.59
C LYS A 12 -5.12 -16.44 58.80
N VAL A 13 -5.55 -17.09 57.71
CA VAL A 13 -6.21 -18.40 57.82
C VAL A 13 -5.52 -19.36 56.88
N ASN A 14 -4.78 -20.31 57.47
CA ASN A 14 -4.37 -21.57 56.87
C ASN A 14 -5.59 -22.43 56.56
N LEU A 15 -5.70 -22.95 55.36
CA LEU A 15 -6.51 -24.14 55.09
C LEU A 15 -5.77 -25.06 54.13
N GLU A 16 -5.28 -26.15 54.72
CA GLU A 16 -4.78 -27.34 54.03
C GLU A 16 -5.95 -28.14 53.42
N LYS A 17 -5.66 -28.61 52.18
CA LYS A 17 -6.13 -29.87 51.55
C LYS A 17 -7.59 -30.28 51.68
N LYS A 18 -8.28 -30.27 50.53
CA LYS A 18 -9.02 -31.46 50.08
C LYS A 18 -8.94 -31.55 48.54
N ILE A 19 -8.41 -32.69 48.09
CA ILE A 19 -8.43 -33.20 46.72
C ILE A 19 -9.87 -33.61 46.44
N ASP A 20 -10.45 -33.12 45.35
CA ASP A 20 -11.59 -33.78 44.74
C ASP A 20 -11.48 -33.71 43.20
N ASP A 21 -11.53 -34.89 42.59
CA ASP A 21 -11.46 -35.11 41.15
C ASP A 21 -12.68 -34.48 40.45
N GLY A 22 -12.44 -33.57 39.53
CA GLY A 22 -13.51 -32.96 38.74
C GLY A 22 -13.01 -32.40 37.42
N ILE A 23 -13.09 -33.24 36.39
CA ILE A 23 -13.27 -32.89 34.93
C ILE A 23 -12.45 -31.72 34.43
N LYS A 24 -11.29 -32.00 33.86
CA LYS A 24 -10.56 -31.12 32.94
C LYS A 24 -11.38 -30.94 31.69
N THR A 25 -12.14 -29.89 31.59
CA THR A 25 -12.56 -29.34 30.31
C THR A 25 -11.34 -28.66 29.65
N GLU A 26 -10.65 -29.39 28.79
CA GLU A 26 -9.70 -28.79 27.87
C GLU A 26 -10.47 -27.81 26.95
N THR A 27 -10.36 -26.53 27.24
CA THR A 27 -10.72 -25.50 26.30
C THR A 27 -9.67 -25.53 25.18
N THR A 28 -9.93 -26.34 24.15
CA THR A 28 -9.21 -26.30 22.89
C THR A 28 -9.45 -24.92 22.28
N GLN A 29 -8.46 -24.04 22.39
CA GLN A 29 -8.42 -22.83 21.59
C GLN A 29 -8.36 -23.27 20.10
N PRO A 30 -9.14 -22.66 19.21
CA PRO A 30 -9.03 -22.96 17.78
C PRO A 30 -7.60 -22.61 17.33
N ASN A 31 -7.01 -23.50 16.55
CA ASN A 31 -5.66 -23.36 16.00
C ASN A 31 -5.57 -22.07 15.18
N LEU A 32 -4.95 -21.04 15.76
CA LEU A 32 -4.35 -19.99 14.96
C LEU A 32 -3.19 -20.61 14.17
N PRO A 33 -2.98 -20.22 12.90
CA PRO A 33 -1.82 -20.71 12.15
C PRO A 33 -0.47 -20.25 12.74
N PHE A 34 -0.51 -19.48 13.81
CA PHE A 34 0.66 -19.05 14.58
C PHE A 34 0.90 -20.00 15.75
N LYS A 35 1.97 -20.82 15.68
CA LYS A 35 2.35 -21.78 16.72
C LYS A 35 2.50 -21.08 18.07
N LYS A 36 1.93 -21.70 19.15
CA LYS A 36 2.31 -21.36 20.53
C LYS A 36 3.81 -21.58 20.68
N VAL A 37 4.56 -20.53 20.89
CA VAL A 37 5.95 -20.64 21.32
C VAL A 37 5.93 -21.07 22.77
N GLU A 38 6.27 -22.32 23.05
CA GLU A 38 6.53 -22.78 24.41
C GLU A 38 7.73 -22.03 24.98
N THR A 39 7.48 -21.28 26.03
CA THR A 39 8.45 -20.43 26.71
C THR A 39 9.39 -21.26 27.55
N ASN A 40 10.48 -21.74 27.00
CA ASN A 40 11.70 -22.11 27.73
C ASN A 40 12.96 -22.09 26.84
N ILE A 41 13.16 -20.98 26.15
CA ILE A 41 14.44 -20.66 25.52
C ILE A 41 14.72 -19.21 25.87
N ASN A 42 15.95 -18.87 26.19
CA ASN A 42 16.44 -17.49 26.32
C ASN A 42 16.17 -16.73 24.99
N ILE A 43 14.93 -16.23 24.82
CA ILE A 43 14.49 -15.56 23.62
C ILE A 43 15.24 -14.23 23.58
N LYS A 44 16.34 -14.18 22.84
CA LYS A 44 16.98 -12.90 22.49
C LYS A 44 15.87 -12.02 21.90
N LYS A 45 15.53 -10.94 22.63
CA LYS A 45 14.49 -9.99 22.17
C LYS A 45 14.85 -9.51 20.78
N PHE A 46 13.93 -9.64 19.82
CA PHE A 46 14.13 -9.19 18.44
C PHE A 46 14.48 -7.69 18.42
N LYS A 47 15.52 -7.34 17.67
CA LYS A 47 16.01 -5.97 17.56
C LYS A 47 15.60 -5.38 16.21
N LEU A 48 15.07 -4.17 16.23
CA LEU A 48 14.79 -3.41 15.00
C LEU A 48 16.10 -2.97 14.33
N PRO A 49 16.10 -2.76 13.00
CA PRO A 49 17.28 -2.31 12.28
C PRO A 49 17.83 -0.98 12.81
N LEU A 50 19.15 -0.83 12.78
CA LEU A 50 19.80 0.41 13.19
C LEU A 50 19.64 1.47 12.11
N ILE A 51 19.31 2.70 12.52
CA ILE A 51 19.13 3.84 11.60
C ILE A 51 20.43 4.19 10.84
N GLU A 52 21.58 3.73 11.36
CA GLU A 52 22.90 3.90 10.77
C GLU A 52 23.10 3.11 9.48
N TYR A 53 22.25 2.11 9.20
CA TYR A 53 22.27 1.40 7.92
C TYR A 53 21.78 2.26 6.76
N LEU A 54 21.03 3.35 7.06
CA LEU A 54 20.55 4.31 6.09
C LEU A 54 21.50 5.48 5.92
N LYS A 55 21.68 5.89 4.68
CA LYS A 55 22.50 7.06 4.30
C LYS A 55 21.93 8.33 4.94
N LYS A 56 22.82 9.13 5.52
CA LYS A 56 22.49 10.44 6.05
C LYS A 56 22.74 11.51 4.99
N PRO A 57 21.97 12.61 4.98
CA PRO A 57 22.26 13.75 4.12
C PRO A 57 23.64 14.31 4.44
N SER A 58 24.38 14.69 3.42
CA SER A 58 25.69 15.33 3.63
C SER A 58 25.50 16.78 4.08
N LYS A 59 26.49 17.32 4.85
CA LYS A 59 26.45 18.72 5.27
C LYS A 59 26.46 19.73 4.10
N ASN A 60 26.82 19.28 2.91
CA ASN A 60 26.77 20.11 1.71
C ASN A 60 25.35 20.18 1.12
N ASP A 61 24.51 19.14 1.31
CA ASP A 61 23.13 19.15 0.84
C ASP A 61 22.28 20.19 1.59
N SER A 62 22.60 20.44 2.87
CA SER A 62 21.90 21.45 3.70
C SER A 62 22.33 22.91 3.41
N LYS A 63 23.46 23.15 2.77
CA LYS A 63 23.90 24.52 2.41
C LYS A 63 23.21 25.08 1.18
N PHE A 64 22.59 24.24 0.36
CA PHE A 64 21.83 24.66 -0.83
C PHE A 64 20.46 25.27 -0.50
N GLU A 65 19.97 25.14 0.73
CA GLU A 65 18.70 25.77 1.15
C GLU A 65 18.75 27.31 1.09
N ASN A 66 19.92 27.92 1.10
CA ASN A 66 20.10 29.38 1.15
C ASN A 66 20.71 30.00 -0.13
N SER A 67 21.01 29.22 -1.16
CA SER A 67 21.51 29.80 -2.42
C SER A 67 20.35 30.16 -3.34
N ASN A 68 20.06 31.45 -3.46
CA ASN A 68 19.08 32.03 -4.41
C ASN A 68 19.45 31.81 -5.90
N SER A 69 20.49 31.07 -6.20
CA SER A 69 20.99 30.82 -7.55
C SER A 69 20.23 29.67 -8.18
N GLY A 70 19.27 29.99 -9.05
CA GLY A 70 18.57 29.01 -9.90
C GLY A 70 17.03 28.98 -9.79
N HIS A 71 16.44 29.91 -9.06
CA HIS A 71 14.99 30.05 -9.00
C HIS A 71 14.49 31.00 -10.09
N THR A 72 13.35 30.70 -10.69
CA THR A 72 12.69 31.59 -11.64
C THR A 72 12.28 32.89 -10.95
N ASN A 73 12.66 34.03 -11.53
CA ASN A 73 12.26 35.33 -10.97
C ASN A 73 10.73 35.49 -10.99
N PRO A 74 10.08 35.86 -9.87
CA PRO A 74 8.63 36.11 -9.83
C PRO A 74 8.14 37.10 -10.88
N GLU A 75 8.90 38.18 -11.12
CA GLU A 75 8.58 39.19 -12.13
C GLU A 75 8.54 38.61 -13.55
N LEU A 76 9.44 37.65 -13.84
CA LEU A 76 9.42 36.94 -15.13
C LEU A 76 8.13 36.14 -15.30
N LEU A 77 7.66 35.45 -14.25
CA LEU A 77 6.41 34.71 -14.30
C LEU A 77 5.20 35.62 -14.48
N GLU A 78 5.14 36.72 -13.75
CA GLU A 78 4.06 37.72 -13.89
C GLU A 78 4.04 38.31 -15.32
N LYS A 79 5.23 38.57 -15.91
CA LYS A 79 5.35 39.02 -17.29
C LYS A 79 4.85 37.94 -18.28
N ILE A 80 5.26 36.69 -18.10
CA ILE A 80 4.80 35.57 -18.93
C ILE A 80 3.26 35.50 -18.89
N PHE A 81 2.63 35.59 -17.71
CA PHE A 81 1.18 35.60 -17.61
C PHE A 81 0.53 36.78 -18.32
N SER A 82 1.12 37.99 -18.16
CA SER A 82 0.64 39.17 -18.87
C SER A 82 0.71 39.04 -20.38
N ASP A 83 1.78 38.41 -20.93
CA ASP A 83 1.93 38.14 -22.36
C ASP A 83 0.84 37.19 -22.92
N PHE A 84 0.18 36.41 -22.06
CA PHE A 84 -0.95 35.52 -22.39
C PHE A 84 -2.32 36.07 -21.93
N ASP A 85 -2.44 37.36 -21.69
CA ASP A 85 -3.65 38.01 -21.19
C ASP A 85 -4.17 37.41 -19.88
N VAL A 86 -3.29 37.08 -18.95
CA VAL A 86 -3.59 36.62 -17.59
C VAL A 86 -3.00 37.57 -16.59
N GLU A 87 -3.82 38.51 -16.12
CA GLU A 87 -3.41 39.44 -15.09
C GLU A 87 -3.47 38.79 -13.70
N GLY A 88 -2.51 39.14 -12.81
CA GLY A 88 -2.46 38.62 -11.45
C GLY A 88 -1.12 38.92 -10.79
N LYS A 89 -0.96 38.45 -9.55
CA LYS A 89 0.27 38.66 -8.77
C LYS A 89 0.69 37.41 -8.02
N ILE A 90 2.00 37.23 -7.86
CA ILE A 90 2.55 36.14 -7.02
C ILE A 90 2.48 36.59 -5.55
N LYS A 91 1.70 35.88 -4.73
CA LYS A 91 1.50 36.20 -3.31
C LYS A 91 2.52 35.55 -2.41
N LYS A 92 2.96 34.34 -2.75
CA LYS A 92 3.87 33.55 -1.93
C LYS A 92 4.74 32.66 -2.79
N ILE A 93 5.99 32.47 -2.36
CA ILE A 93 6.94 31.54 -2.93
C ILE A 93 7.34 30.55 -1.83
N SER A 94 7.32 29.28 -2.15
CA SER A 94 7.75 28.22 -1.24
C SER A 94 8.78 27.34 -1.95
N HIS A 95 10.03 27.42 -1.47
CA HIS A 95 11.13 26.62 -2.01
C HIS A 95 11.09 25.22 -1.40
N GLY A 96 11.19 24.21 -2.24
CA GLY A 96 11.24 22.82 -1.84
C GLY A 96 12.48 22.09 -2.37
N PRO A 97 12.65 20.81 -2.03
CA PRO A 97 13.84 20.06 -2.43
C PRO A 97 13.93 19.80 -3.94
N VAL A 98 12.81 19.68 -4.62
CA VAL A 98 12.72 19.31 -6.03
C VAL A 98 12.07 20.37 -6.90
N VAL A 99 11.04 21.05 -6.37
CA VAL A 99 10.30 22.10 -7.07
C VAL A 99 10.12 23.33 -6.18
N THR A 100 9.97 24.49 -6.83
CA THR A 100 9.54 25.71 -6.16
C THR A 100 8.08 25.99 -6.51
N LEU A 101 7.27 26.24 -5.49
CA LEU A 101 5.84 26.56 -5.62
C LEU A 101 5.66 28.08 -5.58
N TYR A 102 5.06 28.62 -6.64
CA TYR A 102 4.61 30.02 -6.75
C TYR A 102 3.09 30.05 -6.59
N GLU A 103 2.58 30.72 -5.56
CA GLU A 103 1.14 30.92 -5.36
C GLU A 103 0.72 32.19 -6.12
N PHE A 104 0.10 32.01 -7.27
CA PHE A 104 -0.38 33.08 -8.14
C PHE A 104 -1.85 33.41 -7.85
N GLU A 105 -2.16 34.67 -7.58
CA GLU A 105 -3.53 35.17 -7.43
C GLU A 105 -3.97 35.83 -8.73
N PRO A 106 -4.84 35.21 -9.54
CA PRO A 106 -5.35 35.79 -10.76
C PRO A 106 -6.29 36.98 -10.46
N ALA A 107 -6.36 37.92 -11.36
CA ALA A 107 -7.33 39.00 -11.32
C ALA A 107 -8.78 38.47 -11.39
N PRO A 108 -9.75 39.17 -10.82
CA PRO A 108 -11.16 38.77 -10.89
C PRO A 108 -11.64 38.56 -12.33
N GLY A 109 -12.35 37.48 -12.59
CA GLY A 109 -12.89 37.13 -13.91
C GLY A 109 -12.02 36.21 -14.75
N ILE A 110 -10.78 35.92 -14.37
CA ILE A 110 -9.90 35.00 -15.07
C ILE A 110 -10.26 33.56 -14.69
N ARG A 111 -10.52 32.72 -15.70
CA ARG A 111 -10.83 31.30 -15.50
C ARG A 111 -9.56 30.53 -15.17
N VAL A 112 -9.59 29.75 -14.10
CA VAL A 112 -8.46 28.89 -13.67
C VAL A 112 -8.04 27.91 -14.78
N SER A 113 -8.98 27.40 -15.58
CA SER A 113 -8.67 26.52 -16.72
C SER A 113 -7.77 27.19 -17.75
N LYS A 114 -7.86 28.52 -17.97
CA LYS A 114 -6.95 29.27 -18.84
C LYS A 114 -5.51 29.14 -18.33
N ILE A 115 -5.32 29.31 -17.01
CA ILE A 115 -3.98 29.24 -16.39
C ILE A 115 -3.42 27.82 -16.42
N ILE A 116 -4.26 26.80 -16.15
CA ILE A 116 -3.82 25.37 -16.20
C ILE A 116 -3.35 24.99 -17.59
N ASN A 117 -4.02 25.48 -18.64
CA ASN A 117 -3.65 25.18 -20.01
C ASN A 117 -2.34 25.83 -20.46
N LEU A 118 -1.85 26.84 -19.75
CA LEU A 118 -0.56 27.49 -20.04
C LEU A 118 0.65 26.74 -19.47
N SER A 119 0.47 25.57 -18.84
CA SER A 119 1.55 24.80 -18.23
C SER A 119 2.75 24.56 -19.15
N ASP A 120 2.49 24.21 -20.40
CA ASP A 120 3.52 23.92 -21.41
C ASP A 120 4.22 25.21 -21.88
N ASP A 121 3.46 26.30 -22.00
CA ASP A 121 4.01 27.61 -22.36
C ASP A 121 4.88 28.19 -21.25
N ILE A 122 4.47 28.02 -19.99
CA ILE A 122 5.27 28.41 -18.82
C ILE A 122 6.55 27.59 -18.79
N ALA A 123 6.48 26.28 -18.99
CA ALA A 123 7.65 25.41 -19.03
C ALA A 123 8.66 25.87 -20.08
N ARG A 124 8.19 26.18 -21.28
CA ARG A 124 9.03 26.70 -22.38
C ARG A 124 9.68 28.04 -22.03
N ASN A 125 8.90 28.99 -21.54
CA ASN A 125 9.41 30.34 -21.24
C ASN A 125 10.35 30.38 -20.01
N THR A 126 10.23 29.41 -19.10
CA THR A 126 11.13 29.24 -17.94
C THR A 126 12.27 28.28 -18.20
N SER A 127 12.39 27.74 -19.42
CA SER A 127 13.37 26.70 -19.78
C SER A 127 13.34 25.50 -18.84
N SER A 128 12.17 25.14 -18.33
CA SER A 128 11.93 24.03 -17.41
C SER A 128 11.53 22.77 -18.16
N LEU A 129 11.85 21.58 -17.62
CA LEU A 129 11.46 20.29 -18.23
C LEU A 129 9.95 20.09 -18.29
N SER A 130 9.25 20.55 -17.26
CA SER A 130 7.78 20.56 -17.17
C SER A 130 7.37 21.54 -16.09
N THR A 131 6.16 22.06 -16.16
CA THR A 131 5.57 22.90 -15.13
C THR A 131 4.19 22.34 -14.80
N ARG A 132 3.90 22.16 -13.53
CA ARG A 132 2.57 21.75 -13.09
C ARG A 132 1.81 22.95 -12.54
N VAL A 133 0.58 23.13 -13.02
CA VAL A 133 -0.33 24.19 -12.57
C VAL A 133 -1.54 23.50 -11.93
N ALA A 134 -1.80 23.82 -10.65
CA ALA A 134 -2.90 23.20 -9.91
C ALA A 134 -3.58 24.20 -8.97
N THR A 135 -4.86 23.97 -8.68
CA THR A 135 -5.58 24.73 -7.66
C THR A 135 -5.11 24.37 -6.26
N ILE A 136 -5.02 25.35 -5.38
CA ILE A 136 -4.68 25.11 -3.97
C ILE A 136 -6.00 25.06 -3.18
N PRO A 137 -6.37 23.91 -2.58
CA PRO A 137 -7.61 23.79 -1.84
C PRO A 137 -7.72 24.82 -0.70
N GLY A 138 -8.85 25.51 -0.63
CA GLY A 138 -9.12 26.51 0.41
C GLY A 138 -8.46 27.88 0.20
N LYS A 139 -7.83 28.12 -0.98
CA LYS A 139 -7.27 29.41 -1.37
C LYS A 139 -7.83 29.89 -2.70
N ASN A 140 -7.81 31.20 -2.91
CA ASN A 140 -8.12 31.83 -4.21
C ASN A 140 -6.90 31.90 -5.14
N THR A 141 -5.79 31.25 -4.78
CA THR A 141 -4.55 31.22 -5.54
C THR A 141 -4.40 29.92 -6.33
N VAL A 142 -3.69 30.00 -7.45
CA VAL A 142 -3.28 28.86 -8.27
C VAL A 142 -1.81 28.59 -7.98
N GLY A 143 -1.47 27.31 -7.72
CA GLY A 143 -0.10 26.89 -7.50
C GLY A 143 0.58 26.60 -8.83
N ILE A 144 1.75 27.21 -9.05
CA ILE A 144 2.61 26.98 -10.18
C ILE A 144 3.88 26.32 -9.65
N GLU A 145 4.10 25.09 -10.01
CA GLU A 145 5.21 24.28 -9.52
C GLU A 145 6.27 24.17 -10.61
N ILE A 146 7.40 24.83 -10.39
CA ILE A 146 8.53 24.89 -11.33
C ILE A 146 9.68 24.06 -10.77
N PRO A 147 10.27 23.14 -11.57
CA PRO A 147 11.42 22.35 -11.17
C PRO A 147 12.62 23.21 -10.81
N ASN A 148 13.29 22.86 -9.72
CA ASN A 148 14.57 23.44 -9.38
C ASN A 148 15.65 22.99 -10.37
N GLN A 149 16.61 23.86 -10.68
CA GLN A 149 17.75 23.48 -11.54
C GLN A 149 18.60 22.39 -10.90
N ILE A 150 18.82 22.47 -9.58
CA ILE A 150 19.46 21.43 -8.80
C ILE A 150 18.42 20.80 -7.89
N ARG A 151 18.18 19.50 -8.09
CA ARG A 151 17.22 18.72 -7.30
C ARG A 151 17.94 18.04 -6.16
N GLN A 152 17.40 18.16 -4.95
CA GLN A 152 17.93 17.49 -3.77
C GLN A 152 17.30 16.10 -3.66
N GLU A 153 18.11 15.11 -3.28
CA GLU A 153 17.61 13.80 -2.90
C GLU A 153 16.92 13.86 -1.54
N VAL A 154 15.80 13.18 -1.40
CA VAL A 154 15.14 12.98 -0.11
C VAL A 154 15.61 11.65 0.45
N PHE A 155 16.22 11.63 1.63
CA PHE A 155 16.73 10.41 2.25
C PHE A 155 15.69 9.79 3.20
N LEU A 156 15.58 8.46 3.16
CA LEU A 156 14.67 7.73 4.06
C LEU A 156 15.03 7.96 5.54
N ASN A 157 16.32 8.10 5.83
CA ASN A 157 16.82 8.41 7.18
C ASN A 157 16.17 9.65 7.79
N GLU A 158 15.95 10.71 7.01
CA GLU A 158 15.37 11.98 7.48
C GLU A 158 13.92 11.79 7.92
N ILE A 159 13.15 10.99 7.18
CA ILE A 159 11.73 10.77 7.46
C ILE A 159 11.54 9.83 8.66
N ILE A 160 12.33 8.74 8.75
CA ILE A 160 12.27 7.80 9.87
C ILE A 160 12.78 8.43 11.17
N SER A 161 13.71 9.39 11.09
CA SER A 161 14.23 10.10 12.27
C SER A 161 13.25 11.13 12.83
N ASP A 162 12.27 11.56 12.04
CA ASP A 162 11.28 12.57 12.44
C ASP A 162 10.39 12.09 13.59
N GLU A 163 9.98 13.04 14.46
CA GLU A 163 9.12 12.74 15.61
C GLU A 163 7.76 12.18 15.18
N LYS A 164 7.22 12.58 14.02
CA LYS A 164 5.96 12.07 13.51
C LYS A 164 6.02 10.57 13.26
N PHE A 165 7.15 10.06 12.72
CA PHE A 165 7.35 8.63 12.51
C PHE A 165 7.48 7.86 13.83
N LYS A 166 8.09 8.47 14.84
CA LYS A 166 8.32 7.84 16.16
C LYS A 166 7.07 7.78 17.04
N LYS A 167 6.00 8.51 16.72
CA LYS A 167 4.75 8.49 17.50
C LYS A 167 4.24 7.08 17.71
N ARG A 168 3.77 6.79 18.94
CA ARG A 168 3.24 5.46 19.33
C ARG A 168 1.83 5.20 18.79
N GLU A 169 1.10 6.24 18.47
CA GLU A 169 -0.30 6.20 18.02
C GLU A 169 -0.45 5.67 16.60
N ILE A 170 0.65 5.61 15.81
CA ILE A 170 0.64 5.13 14.43
C ILE A 170 0.96 3.63 14.44
N ASN A 171 0.01 2.82 13.96
CA ASN A 171 0.12 1.37 13.95
C ASN A 171 1.04 0.85 12.84
N LEU A 172 0.81 1.30 11.59
CA LEU A 172 1.60 0.92 10.42
C LEU A 172 2.17 2.17 9.73
N PRO A 173 3.20 2.83 10.32
CA PRO A 173 3.76 4.05 9.76
C PRO A 173 4.48 3.81 8.46
N ILE A 174 4.17 4.60 7.44
CA ILE A 174 4.87 4.64 6.17
C ILE A 174 5.48 6.02 5.93
N ALA A 175 6.76 6.04 5.56
CA ALA A 175 7.50 7.23 5.21
C ALA A 175 7.22 7.57 3.73
N LEU A 176 6.25 8.46 3.48
CA LEU A 176 5.89 8.84 2.11
C LEU A 176 6.92 9.77 1.47
N GLY A 177 7.61 10.61 2.24
CA GLY A 177 8.62 11.51 1.71
C GLY A 177 8.54 12.92 2.26
N LYS A 178 8.85 13.92 1.42
CA LYS A 178 8.74 15.34 1.75
C LYS A 178 7.70 16.03 0.89
N SER A 179 6.96 16.97 1.48
CA SER A 179 6.05 17.87 0.75
C SER A 179 6.85 18.84 -0.15
N ILE A 180 6.14 19.60 -0.98
CA ILE A 180 6.73 20.69 -1.79
C ILE A 180 7.53 21.68 -0.90
N SER A 181 7.08 21.91 0.32
CA SER A 181 7.77 22.81 1.28
C SER A 181 8.89 22.13 2.09
N GLY A 182 9.30 20.92 1.73
CA GLY A 182 10.38 20.17 2.40
C GLY A 182 9.99 19.51 3.72
N LEU A 183 8.74 19.59 4.16
CA LEU A 183 8.29 19.00 5.42
C LEU A 183 8.10 17.47 5.26
N PRO A 184 8.54 16.66 6.24
CA PRO A 184 8.35 15.21 6.21
C PRO A 184 6.87 14.82 6.30
N ILE A 185 6.47 13.89 5.43
CA ILE A 185 5.12 13.31 5.35
C ILE A 185 5.21 11.85 5.76
N VAL A 186 4.58 11.56 6.88
CA VAL A 186 4.37 10.20 7.41
C VAL A 186 2.88 9.95 7.48
N SER A 187 2.46 8.78 7.10
CA SER A 187 1.05 8.38 7.15
C SER A 187 0.91 6.99 7.78
N ASP A 188 -0.28 6.66 8.28
CA ASP A 188 -0.60 5.34 8.76
C ASP A 188 -1.28 4.53 7.65
N LEU A 189 -0.76 3.36 7.32
CA LEU A 189 -1.36 2.46 6.33
C LEU A 189 -2.75 1.98 6.79
N THR A 190 -2.99 1.91 8.10
CA THR A 190 -4.30 1.54 8.65
C THR A 190 -5.40 2.54 8.31
N ASP A 191 -5.05 3.82 8.10
CA ASP A 191 -5.98 4.88 7.70
C ASP A 191 -6.24 4.92 6.19
N MET A 192 -5.38 4.29 5.40
CA MET A 192 -5.46 4.30 3.95
C MET A 192 -6.41 3.26 3.36
N LEU A 193 -6.98 2.35 4.17
CA LEU A 193 -7.70 1.16 3.73
C LEU A 193 -6.76 0.22 2.95
N HIS A 194 -6.63 0.46 1.65
CA HIS A 194 -5.72 -0.19 0.72
C HIS A 194 -5.06 0.86 -0.17
N LEU A 195 -3.86 0.59 -0.66
CA LEU A 195 -3.05 1.54 -1.40
C LEU A 195 -2.80 1.03 -2.82
N LEU A 196 -3.15 1.86 -3.81
CA LEU A 196 -2.80 1.64 -5.21
C LEU A 196 -1.62 2.52 -5.58
N ILE A 197 -0.59 1.93 -6.20
CA ILE A 197 0.61 2.64 -6.66
C ILE A 197 0.77 2.40 -8.16
N ALA A 198 0.86 3.47 -8.95
CA ALA A 198 1.07 3.33 -10.39
C ALA A 198 2.12 4.31 -10.91
N GLY A 199 2.80 3.94 -12.00
CA GLY A 199 3.79 4.77 -12.66
C GLY A 199 4.66 3.98 -13.62
N THR A 200 5.26 4.67 -14.59
CA THR A 200 6.14 4.05 -15.60
C THR A 200 7.45 3.54 -15.00
N THR A 201 8.15 2.70 -15.74
CA THR A 201 9.49 2.23 -15.38
C THR A 201 10.44 3.40 -15.16
N GLY A 202 11.24 3.38 -14.10
CA GLY A 202 12.17 4.46 -13.75
C GLY A 202 11.53 5.69 -13.10
N SER A 203 10.20 5.73 -12.91
CA SER A 203 9.51 6.84 -12.25
C SER A 203 9.75 6.91 -10.72
N GLY A 204 10.18 5.80 -10.10
CA GLY A 204 10.44 5.69 -8.66
C GLY A 204 9.46 4.77 -7.91
N LYS A 205 8.57 4.05 -8.63
CA LYS A 205 7.57 3.13 -8.06
C LYS A 205 8.21 2.08 -7.15
N SER A 206 9.19 1.34 -7.65
CA SER A 206 9.86 0.24 -6.91
C SER A 206 10.60 0.76 -5.68
N VAL A 207 11.29 1.89 -5.81
CA VAL A 207 11.96 2.52 -4.66
C VAL A 207 10.94 2.90 -3.58
N CYS A 208 9.78 3.43 -3.96
CA CYS A 208 8.72 3.75 -3.00
C CYS A 208 8.16 2.50 -2.30
N ILE A 209 7.96 1.39 -3.01
CA ILE A 209 7.53 0.12 -2.40
C ILE A 209 8.58 -0.33 -1.38
N ASN A 210 9.85 -0.28 -1.73
CA ASN A 210 10.95 -0.60 -0.82
C ASN A 210 10.95 0.32 0.41
N THR A 211 10.73 1.63 0.24
CA THR A 211 10.68 2.56 1.39
C THR A 211 9.47 2.31 2.29
N ILE A 212 8.34 1.85 1.75
CA ILE A 212 7.17 1.44 2.54
C ILE A 212 7.51 0.18 3.36
N ILE A 213 8.08 -0.86 2.73
CA ILE A 213 8.49 -2.08 3.42
C ILE A 213 9.50 -1.75 4.54
N LEU A 214 10.54 -0.99 4.22
CA LEU A 214 11.54 -0.59 5.21
C LEU A 214 10.94 0.24 6.35
N SER A 215 9.99 1.13 6.07
CA SER A 215 9.29 1.89 7.11
C SER A 215 8.66 0.96 8.13
N LEU A 216 7.99 -0.09 7.68
CA LEU A 216 7.37 -1.08 8.56
C LEU A 216 8.41 -1.91 9.31
N LEU A 217 9.51 -2.32 8.65
CA LEU A 217 10.60 -3.07 9.27
C LEU A 217 11.36 -2.26 10.33
N TYR A 218 11.46 -0.94 10.18
CA TYR A 218 12.06 -0.05 11.18
C TYR A 218 11.20 0.20 12.41
N LYS A 219 9.91 -0.12 12.34
CA LYS A 219 8.96 0.15 13.45
C LYS A 219 8.42 -1.10 14.11
N LEU A 220 8.27 -2.20 13.38
CA LEU A 220 7.50 -3.36 13.82
C LEU A 220 8.35 -4.63 13.80
N THR A 221 8.16 -5.45 14.83
CA THR A 221 8.75 -6.79 14.92
C THR A 221 7.90 -7.83 14.16
N PRO A 222 8.44 -9.03 13.85
CA PRO A 222 7.70 -10.07 13.14
C PRO A 222 6.43 -10.54 13.87
N GLU A 223 6.33 -10.32 15.18
CA GLU A 223 5.14 -10.63 15.98
C GLU A 223 4.02 -9.60 15.77
N LYS A 224 4.35 -8.40 15.28
CA LYS A 224 3.39 -7.30 15.10
C LYS A 224 3.00 -7.10 13.64
N CYS A 225 3.89 -7.41 12.71
CA CYS A 225 3.65 -7.23 11.28
C CYS A 225 4.24 -8.40 10.48
N LYS A 226 3.44 -8.92 9.56
CA LYS A 226 3.81 -9.98 8.64
C LYS A 226 3.57 -9.54 7.20
N PHE A 227 4.36 -10.11 6.26
CA PHE A 227 4.25 -9.79 4.85
C PHE A 227 3.91 -11.02 4.01
N ILE A 228 3.15 -10.77 2.95
CA ILE A 228 3.04 -11.63 1.77
C ILE A 228 3.49 -10.78 0.59
N LEU A 229 4.59 -11.16 -0.05
CA LEU A 229 5.18 -10.41 -1.15
C LEU A 229 4.96 -11.17 -2.46
N ILE A 230 4.43 -10.47 -3.47
CA ILE A 230 4.11 -11.02 -4.79
C ILE A 230 4.86 -10.20 -5.84
N ASP A 231 5.83 -10.83 -6.50
CA ASP A 231 6.68 -10.25 -7.53
C ASP A 231 6.77 -11.18 -8.75
N PRO A 232 5.84 -11.06 -9.71
CA PRO A 232 5.83 -11.90 -10.90
C PRO A 232 7.08 -11.76 -11.77
N LYS A 233 7.81 -10.66 -11.63
CA LYS A 233 9.02 -10.36 -12.43
C LYS A 233 10.33 -10.80 -11.77
N MET A 234 10.31 -11.17 -10.49
CA MET A 234 11.50 -11.57 -9.70
C MET A 234 12.60 -10.49 -9.62
N LEU A 235 12.27 -9.22 -9.72
CA LEU A 235 13.26 -8.15 -9.85
C LEU A 235 13.37 -7.27 -8.60
N GLU A 236 12.24 -7.01 -7.94
CA GLU A 236 12.16 -5.92 -6.96
C GLU A 236 12.06 -6.43 -5.51
N LEU A 237 11.25 -7.49 -5.26
CA LEU A 237 10.96 -7.96 -3.92
C LEU A 237 11.76 -9.20 -3.49
N SER A 238 12.46 -9.85 -4.40
CA SER A 238 13.28 -11.04 -4.12
C SER A 238 14.38 -10.77 -3.08
N THR A 239 14.85 -9.52 -2.96
CA THR A 239 15.82 -9.11 -1.97
C THR A 239 15.35 -9.31 -0.52
N TYR A 240 14.03 -9.41 -0.29
CA TYR A 240 13.43 -9.65 1.03
C TYR A 240 13.25 -11.13 1.37
N GLU A 241 13.63 -12.05 0.47
CA GLU A 241 13.55 -13.49 0.74
C GLU A 241 14.27 -13.86 2.05
N GLY A 242 13.61 -14.68 2.87
CA GLY A 242 14.18 -15.18 4.14
C GLY A 242 14.12 -14.22 5.33
N ILE A 243 13.52 -13.03 5.24
CA ILE A 243 13.33 -12.18 6.42
C ILE A 243 12.24 -12.75 7.35
N PRO A 244 12.37 -12.60 8.70
CA PRO A 244 11.44 -13.20 9.68
C PRO A 244 10.00 -12.73 9.59
N HIS A 245 9.76 -11.62 8.87
CA HIS A 245 8.43 -11.04 8.69
C HIS A 245 7.61 -11.74 7.60
N LEU A 246 8.21 -12.58 6.75
CA LEU A 246 7.48 -13.28 5.68
C LEU A 246 6.61 -14.41 6.24
N LEU A 247 5.41 -14.56 5.68
CA LEU A 247 4.51 -15.68 5.93
C LEU A 247 4.71 -16.84 4.94
N CYS A 248 5.24 -16.57 3.77
CA CYS A 248 5.62 -17.54 2.75
C CYS A 248 6.80 -17.00 1.94
N PRO A 249 7.51 -17.81 1.15
CA PRO A 249 8.50 -17.33 0.19
C PRO A 249 7.91 -16.26 -0.74
N VAL A 250 8.76 -15.40 -1.32
CA VAL A 250 8.29 -14.40 -2.30
C VAL A 250 7.63 -15.10 -3.48
N ILE A 251 6.38 -14.74 -3.76
CA ILE A 251 5.54 -15.42 -4.75
C ILE A 251 5.81 -14.82 -6.13
N THR A 252 6.22 -15.67 -7.06
CA THR A 252 6.57 -15.29 -8.43
C THR A 252 5.58 -15.77 -9.48
N GLU A 253 4.80 -16.80 -9.17
CA GLU A 253 3.83 -17.39 -10.07
C GLU A 253 2.42 -16.82 -9.84
N ALA A 254 1.74 -16.41 -10.91
CA ALA A 254 0.40 -15.82 -10.83
C ALA A 254 -0.64 -16.76 -10.21
N LYS A 255 -0.55 -18.08 -10.46
CA LYS A 255 -1.45 -19.08 -9.85
C LYS A 255 -1.27 -19.14 -8.34
N LYS A 256 -0.02 -19.17 -7.87
CA LYS A 256 0.28 -19.14 -6.43
C LYS A 256 -0.13 -17.82 -5.79
N ALA A 257 -0.03 -16.69 -6.53
CA ALA A 257 -0.53 -15.40 -6.07
C ALA A 257 -2.04 -15.42 -5.86
N THR A 258 -2.79 -16.04 -6.78
CA THR A 258 -4.25 -16.22 -6.62
C THR A 258 -4.57 -17.09 -5.40
N SER A 259 -3.85 -18.20 -5.21
CA SER A 259 -3.97 -19.05 -4.01
C SER A 259 -3.69 -18.28 -2.72
N ALA A 260 -2.64 -17.45 -2.70
CA ALA A 260 -2.28 -16.64 -1.55
C ALA A 260 -3.38 -15.60 -1.21
N LEU A 261 -3.96 -14.93 -2.22
CA LEU A 261 -5.07 -14.00 -2.00
C LEU A 261 -6.32 -14.72 -1.47
N GLY A 262 -6.60 -15.93 -1.95
CA GLY A 262 -7.67 -16.79 -1.43
C GLY A 262 -7.44 -17.16 0.03
N TRP A 263 -6.20 -17.55 0.38
CA TRP A 263 -5.81 -17.82 1.76
C TRP A 263 -5.97 -16.59 2.65
N VAL A 264 -5.60 -15.39 2.18
CA VAL A 264 -5.78 -14.13 2.91
C VAL A 264 -7.25 -13.85 3.21
N VAL A 265 -8.17 -14.18 2.28
CA VAL A 265 -9.62 -14.10 2.53
C VAL A 265 -10.05 -15.07 3.62
N LYS A 266 -9.57 -16.32 3.59
CA LYS A 266 -9.85 -17.32 4.63
C LYS A 266 -9.31 -16.87 6.01
N GLU A 267 -8.11 -16.34 6.05
CA GLU A 267 -7.50 -15.80 7.27
C GLU A 267 -8.31 -14.62 7.82
N MET A 268 -8.76 -13.71 6.95
CA MET A 268 -9.66 -12.62 7.33
C MET A 268 -10.94 -13.14 7.99
N GLU A 269 -11.61 -14.14 7.39
CA GLU A 269 -12.83 -14.76 7.94
C GLU A 269 -12.55 -15.42 9.29
N SER A 270 -11.39 -16.08 9.44
CA SER A 270 -10.95 -16.68 10.70
C SER A 270 -10.75 -15.64 11.80
N ARG A 271 -10.11 -14.53 11.48
CA ARG A 271 -9.92 -13.40 12.42
C ARG A 271 -11.24 -12.81 12.89
N TYR A 272 -12.21 -12.66 11.99
CA TYR A 272 -13.54 -12.21 12.37
C TYR A 272 -14.23 -13.15 13.35
N LYS A 273 -14.12 -14.47 13.15
CA LYS A 273 -14.66 -15.46 14.10
C LYS A 273 -14.03 -15.31 15.49
N LEU A 274 -12.71 -15.06 15.56
CA LEU A 274 -12.00 -14.86 16.83
C LEU A 274 -12.42 -13.55 17.49
N MET A 275 -12.46 -12.45 16.74
CA MET A 275 -12.88 -11.14 17.24
C MET A 275 -14.33 -11.17 17.77
N THR A 276 -15.22 -11.89 17.07
CA THR A 276 -16.62 -12.06 17.50
C THR A 276 -16.71 -12.83 18.82
N LYS A 277 -15.89 -13.87 19.03
CA LYS A 277 -15.84 -14.61 20.30
C LYS A 277 -15.40 -13.73 21.47
N GLU A 278 -14.47 -12.82 21.23
CA GLU A 278 -13.95 -11.87 22.22
C GLU A 278 -14.84 -10.60 22.36
N GLY A 279 -15.90 -10.49 21.57
CA GLY A 279 -16.80 -9.33 21.60
C GLY A 279 -16.15 -8.02 21.15
N VAL A 280 -15.09 -8.09 20.34
CA VAL A 280 -14.35 -6.92 19.83
C VAL A 280 -14.63 -6.69 18.35
N ARG A 281 -14.48 -5.44 17.88
CA ARG A 281 -14.84 -5.05 16.50
C ARG A 281 -13.66 -4.98 15.55
N ASN A 282 -12.44 -4.90 16.06
CA ASN A 282 -11.22 -4.74 15.27
C ASN A 282 -10.03 -5.41 15.94
N ILE A 283 -8.94 -5.54 15.19
CA ILE A 283 -7.68 -6.14 15.62
C ILE A 283 -7.07 -5.43 16.84
N GLU A 284 -7.22 -4.12 16.95
CA GLU A 284 -6.69 -3.35 18.07
C GLU A 284 -7.40 -3.73 19.37
N GLY A 285 -8.74 -3.80 19.36
CA GLY A 285 -9.53 -4.28 20.48
C GLY A 285 -9.14 -5.70 20.88
N TYR A 286 -8.91 -6.60 19.91
CA TYR A 286 -8.45 -7.95 20.16
C TYR A 286 -7.06 -7.96 20.82
N ASN A 287 -6.12 -7.22 20.29
CA ASN A 287 -4.74 -7.16 20.78
C ASN A 287 -4.62 -6.51 22.16
N ASN A 288 -5.51 -5.59 22.50
CA ASN A 288 -5.55 -4.96 23.82
C ASN A 288 -6.09 -5.92 24.90
N ASN A 289 -7.00 -6.83 24.53
CA ASN A 289 -7.62 -7.77 25.48
C ASN A 289 -6.83 -9.07 25.65
N ASN A 290 -5.97 -9.41 24.67
CA ASN A 290 -5.30 -10.70 24.63
C ASN A 290 -3.79 -10.59 24.83
N LYS A 291 -3.20 -11.58 25.52
CA LYS A 291 -1.74 -11.69 25.68
C LYS A 291 -1.03 -12.09 24.39
N ILE A 292 -1.70 -12.85 23.53
CA ILE A 292 -1.19 -13.28 22.22
C ILE A 292 -1.68 -12.25 21.20
N VAL A 293 -0.76 -11.47 20.68
CA VAL A 293 -1.04 -10.41 19.70
C VAL A 293 -1.26 -11.04 18.34
N MET A 294 -2.34 -10.64 17.67
CA MET A 294 -2.60 -10.95 16.25
C MET A 294 -1.80 -9.96 15.40
N PRO A 295 -0.87 -10.43 14.54
CA PRO A 295 -0.07 -9.51 13.71
C PRO A 295 -0.91 -8.87 12.62
N TYR A 296 -0.56 -7.65 12.24
CA TYR A 296 -1.00 -7.07 10.98
C TYR A 296 -0.43 -7.88 9.81
N ILE A 297 -1.17 -8.03 8.72
CA ILE A 297 -0.70 -8.64 7.49
C ILE A 297 -0.72 -7.60 6.38
N VAL A 298 0.43 -7.38 5.75
CA VAL A 298 0.55 -6.48 4.60
C VAL A 298 0.87 -7.31 3.37
N VAL A 299 -0.06 -7.33 2.42
CA VAL A 299 0.09 -8.01 1.13
C VAL A 299 0.55 -6.98 0.11
N ILE A 300 1.68 -7.22 -0.53
CA ILE A 300 2.27 -6.30 -1.51
C ILE A 300 2.39 -7.01 -2.85
N VAL A 301 1.82 -6.41 -3.89
CA VAL A 301 1.88 -6.87 -5.28
C VAL A 301 2.64 -5.82 -6.09
N ASP A 302 3.81 -6.16 -6.62
CA ASP A 302 4.64 -5.22 -7.40
C ASP A 302 4.07 -4.95 -8.79
N GLU A 303 3.50 -5.97 -9.46
CA GLU A 303 2.91 -5.80 -10.78
C GLU A 303 1.56 -6.51 -10.91
N MET A 304 0.50 -5.73 -10.70
CA MET A 304 -0.87 -6.24 -10.77
C MET A 304 -1.27 -6.65 -12.19
N SER A 305 -0.74 -6.00 -13.22
CA SER A 305 -1.11 -6.29 -14.62
C SER A 305 -0.84 -7.74 -15.01
N ASP A 306 0.26 -8.31 -14.52
CA ASP A 306 0.65 -9.68 -14.86
C ASP A 306 -0.27 -10.71 -14.18
N LEU A 307 -0.80 -10.38 -13.01
CA LEU A 307 -1.81 -11.20 -12.32
C LEU A 307 -3.17 -11.12 -13.01
N MET A 308 -3.59 -9.91 -13.42
CA MET A 308 -4.88 -9.67 -14.07
C MET A 308 -4.99 -10.39 -15.42
N LEU A 309 -3.89 -10.56 -16.14
CA LEU A 309 -3.84 -11.30 -17.40
C LEU A 309 -4.13 -12.81 -17.23
N VAL A 310 -3.74 -13.40 -16.09
CA VAL A 310 -3.84 -14.85 -15.84
C VAL A 310 -5.14 -15.22 -15.15
N ALA A 311 -5.56 -14.47 -14.15
CA ALA A 311 -6.68 -14.80 -13.27
C ALA A 311 -7.51 -13.55 -12.87
N GLY A 312 -7.74 -12.63 -13.78
CA GLY A 312 -8.30 -11.30 -13.51
C GLY A 312 -9.61 -11.33 -12.71
N LYS A 313 -10.59 -12.17 -13.09
CA LYS A 313 -11.87 -12.27 -12.37
C LYS A 313 -11.73 -12.78 -10.94
N GLU A 314 -10.90 -13.80 -10.71
CA GLU A 314 -10.68 -14.34 -9.37
C GLU A 314 -10.00 -13.32 -8.47
N ILE A 315 -8.99 -12.65 -9.01
CA ILE A 315 -8.24 -11.61 -8.30
C ILE A 315 -9.16 -10.43 -7.97
N GLU A 316 -9.97 -9.95 -8.91
CA GLU A 316 -10.96 -8.89 -8.63
C GLU A 316 -11.93 -9.30 -7.51
N ASN A 317 -12.40 -10.54 -7.52
CA ASN A 317 -13.30 -11.06 -6.49
C ASN A 317 -12.64 -11.10 -5.12
N TYR A 318 -11.38 -11.60 -5.02
CA TYR A 318 -10.65 -11.60 -3.76
C TYR A 318 -10.34 -10.18 -3.28
N VAL A 319 -9.87 -9.33 -4.17
CA VAL A 319 -9.61 -7.92 -3.86
C VAL A 319 -10.87 -7.21 -3.39
N GLN A 320 -12.01 -7.45 -4.03
CA GLN A 320 -13.30 -6.88 -3.62
C GLN A 320 -13.70 -7.35 -2.22
N LYS A 321 -13.60 -8.64 -1.91
CA LYS A 321 -13.89 -9.17 -0.57
C LYS A 321 -12.97 -8.58 0.49
N LEU A 322 -11.67 -8.54 0.20
CA LEU A 322 -10.67 -8.00 1.13
C LEU A 322 -10.88 -6.50 1.36
N SER A 323 -11.12 -5.72 0.30
CA SER A 323 -11.29 -4.27 0.42
C SER A 323 -12.48 -3.86 1.30
N GLN A 324 -13.51 -4.67 1.37
CA GLN A 324 -14.70 -4.39 2.19
C GLN A 324 -14.49 -4.69 3.68
N MET A 325 -13.67 -5.68 4.02
CA MET A 325 -13.64 -6.23 5.38
C MET A 325 -12.23 -6.33 5.98
N ALA A 326 -11.16 -6.33 5.19
CA ALA A 326 -9.82 -6.67 5.68
C ALA A 326 -9.25 -5.67 6.69
N ARG A 327 -9.62 -4.38 6.61
CA ARG A 327 -9.14 -3.32 7.52
C ARG A 327 -9.34 -3.66 8.99
N ALA A 328 -10.56 -4.04 9.37
CA ALA A 328 -10.85 -4.35 10.78
C ALA A 328 -10.12 -5.62 11.27
N ALA A 329 -9.82 -6.54 10.35
CA ALA A 329 -9.02 -7.74 10.61
C ALA A 329 -7.49 -7.48 10.62
N GLY A 330 -7.05 -6.23 10.40
CA GLY A 330 -5.64 -5.86 10.36
C GLY A 330 -4.90 -6.38 9.12
N ILE A 331 -5.59 -6.45 7.97
CA ILE A 331 -5.02 -6.91 6.71
C ILE A 331 -5.08 -5.76 5.70
N HIS A 332 -3.95 -5.42 5.11
CA HIS A 332 -3.79 -4.30 4.20
C HIS A 332 -3.18 -4.75 2.87
N LEU A 333 -3.72 -4.25 1.76
CA LEU A 333 -3.22 -4.53 0.42
C LEU A 333 -2.53 -3.29 -0.14
N ILE A 334 -1.35 -3.50 -0.72
CA ILE A 334 -0.64 -2.54 -1.55
C ILE A 334 -0.52 -3.16 -2.93
N MET A 335 -1.21 -2.58 -3.90
CA MET A 335 -1.19 -3.09 -5.27
C MET A 335 -0.49 -2.07 -6.17
N ALA A 336 0.52 -2.54 -6.89
CA ALA A 336 1.27 -1.67 -7.77
C ALA A 336 1.19 -2.14 -9.23
N THR A 337 1.37 -1.20 -10.18
CA THR A 337 1.44 -1.50 -11.61
C THR A 337 2.27 -0.48 -12.36
N GLN A 338 3.00 -0.94 -13.39
CA GLN A 338 3.68 -0.10 -14.37
C GLN A 338 2.80 0.19 -15.59
N ARG A 339 1.64 -0.49 -15.70
CA ARG A 339 0.72 -0.38 -16.83
C ARG A 339 -0.64 0.18 -16.37
N PRO A 340 -0.79 1.50 -16.26
CA PRO A 340 -2.01 2.13 -15.76
C PRO A 340 -3.15 2.15 -16.80
N SER A 341 -3.43 1.00 -17.44
CA SER A 341 -4.54 0.87 -18.39
C SER A 341 -5.88 0.65 -17.67
N VAL A 342 -6.98 0.92 -18.35
CA VAL A 342 -8.33 0.74 -17.81
C VAL A 342 -8.63 -0.74 -17.54
N ASP A 343 -8.04 -1.65 -18.28
CA ASP A 343 -8.19 -3.10 -18.12
C ASP A 343 -7.50 -3.62 -16.84
N VAL A 344 -6.48 -2.91 -16.37
CA VAL A 344 -5.75 -3.23 -15.14
C VAL A 344 -6.34 -2.48 -13.95
N ILE A 345 -6.53 -1.17 -14.08
CA ILE A 345 -7.13 -0.31 -13.04
C ILE A 345 -8.62 -0.15 -13.35
N THR A 346 -9.36 -1.23 -13.15
CA THR A 346 -10.81 -1.28 -13.43
C THR A 346 -11.62 -0.38 -12.50
N GLY A 347 -12.90 -0.18 -12.81
CA GLY A 347 -13.83 0.54 -11.93
C GLY A 347 -13.93 -0.08 -10.53
N THR A 348 -13.94 -1.42 -10.46
CA THR A 348 -13.95 -2.18 -9.20
C THR A 348 -12.71 -1.90 -8.37
N ILE A 349 -11.51 -1.94 -8.99
CA ILE A 349 -10.26 -1.62 -8.31
C ILE A 349 -10.26 -0.18 -7.79
N LYS A 350 -10.67 0.79 -8.63
CA LYS A 350 -10.74 2.21 -8.22
C LYS A 350 -11.68 2.47 -7.06
N ALA A 351 -12.82 1.79 -7.01
CA ALA A 351 -13.79 1.93 -5.92
C ALA A 351 -13.24 1.39 -4.58
N ASN A 352 -12.39 0.38 -4.65
CA ASN A 352 -11.86 -0.32 -3.49
C ASN A 352 -10.49 0.20 -3.01
N PHE A 353 -9.80 1.00 -3.83
CA PHE A 353 -8.55 1.66 -3.51
C PHE A 353 -8.71 3.18 -3.57
N PRO A 354 -9.30 3.79 -2.52
CA PRO A 354 -9.52 5.23 -2.49
C PRO A 354 -8.22 6.02 -2.34
N THR A 355 -7.20 5.44 -1.67
CA THR A 355 -5.88 6.04 -1.56
C THR A 355 -4.98 5.59 -2.69
N ARG A 356 -4.41 6.54 -3.43
CA ARG A 356 -3.62 6.25 -4.63
C ARG A 356 -2.37 7.09 -4.69
N ILE A 357 -1.31 6.48 -5.21
CA ILE A 357 -0.07 7.15 -5.55
C ILE A 357 0.15 7.01 -7.06
N SER A 358 0.32 8.12 -7.73
CA SER A 358 0.77 8.15 -9.11
C SER A 358 2.16 8.75 -9.20
N PHE A 359 3.10 7.98 -9.66
CA PHE A 359 4.37 8.47 -10.18
C PHE A 359 4.19 9.02 -11.59
N GLN A 360 5.28 9.46 -12.22
CA GLN A 360 5.26 9.92 -13.59
C GLN A 360 4.65 8.87 -14.51
N VAL A 361 3.75 9.32 -15.38
CA VAL A 361 3.10 8.53 -16.43
C VAL A 361 3.30 9.17 -17.79
N SER A 362 3.06 8.39 -18.86
CA SER A 362 3.32 8.84 -20.23
C SER A 362 2.26 9.77 -20.81
N SER A 363 1.02 9.70 -20.29
CA SER A 363 -0.10 10.45 -20.87
C SER A 363 -1.06 11.02 -19.82
N LYS A 364 -1.81 12.06 -20.22
CA LYS A 364 -2.93 12.62 -19.45
C LYS A 364 -4.04 11.58 -19.21
N ILE A 365 -4.18 10.59 -20.11
CA ILE A 365 -5.17 9.52 -19.99
C ILE A 365 -4.78 8.60 -18.82
N ASP A 366 -3.50 8.22 -18.74
CA ASP A 366 -2.99 7.38 -17.65
C ASP A 366 -3.16 8.06 -16.29
N SER A 367 -2.85 9.37 -16.21
CA SER A 367 -3.08 10.16 -15.01
C SER A 367 -4.55 10.12 -14.55
N ARG A 368 -5.48 10.32 -15.50
CA ARG A 368 -6.92 10.24 -15.20
C ARG A 368 -7.36 8.82 -14.82
N THR A 369 -6.76 7.81 -15.40
CA THR A 369 -7.05 6.41 -15.07
C THR A 369 -6.68 6.11 -13.60
N ILE A 370 -5.56 6.63 -13.11
CA ILE A 370 -5.09 6.42 -11.74
C ILE A 370 -5.82 7.35 -10.76
N LEU A 371 -5.75 8.67 -11.00
CA LEU A 371 -6.14 9.69 -10.03
C LEU A 371 -7.54 10.27 -10.28
N GLY A 372 -8.12 10.07 -11.46
CA GLY A 372 -9.32 10.78 -11.90
C GLY A 372 -9.04 12.17 -12.47
N GLU A 373 -7.83 12.68 -12.30
CA GLU A 373 -7.39 14.00 -12.76
C GLU A 373 -6.07 13.90 -13.55
N GLN A 374 -5.79 14.91 -14.36
CA GLN A 374 -4.50 15.07 -15.04
C GLN A 374 -3.45 15.68 -14.09
N GLY A 375 -2.17 15.53 -14.43
CA GLY A 375 -1.04 16.13 -13.70
C GLY A 375 0.09 15.16 -13.38
N ALA A 376 -0.14 13.85 -13.38
CA ALA A 376 0.94 12.88 -13.18
C ALA A 376 1.87 12.78 -14.41
N GLU A 377 1.41 13.14 -15.59
CA GLU A 377 2.24 13.27 -16.81
C GLU A 377 3.25 14.42 -16.71
N GLN A 378 3.03 15.38 -15.83
CA GLN A 378 3.90 16.54 -15.60
C GLN A 378 4.95 16.31 -14.51
N LEU A 379 4.94 15.15 -13.88
CA LEU A 379 5.92 14.78 -12.84
C LEU A 379 7.31 14.55 -13.44
N LEU A 380 8.31 14.67 -12.60
CA LEU A 380 9.72 14.70 -13.00
C LEU A 380 10.41 13.34 -12.95
N GLY A 381 9.70 12.29 -12.53
CA GLY A 381 10.27 10.98 -12.27
C GLY A 381 11.16 10.93 -11.02
N LYS A 382 11.88 9.82 -10.83
CA LYS A 382 12.84 9.62 -9.71
C LYS A 382 12.25 9.91 -8.32
N GLY A 383 11.04 9.41 -8.06
CA GLY A 383 10.37 9.55 -6.77
C GLY A 383 9.42 10.75 -6.65
N ASP A 384 9.28 11.58 -7.68
CA ASP A 384 8.29 12.63 -7.73
C ASP A 384 6.91 12.03 -7.97
N MET A 385 5.96 12.25 -7.06
CA MET A 385 4.67 11.57 -7.08
C MET A 385 3.51 12.48 -6.67
N LEU A 386 2.31 12.12 -7.11
CA LEU A 386 1.05 12.65 -6.63
C LEU A 386 0.39 11.62 -5.71
N PHE A 387 0.15 12.02 -4.48
CA PHE A 387 -0.57 11.25 -3.48
C PHE A 387 -2.00 11.74 -3.38
N MET A 388 -2.97 10.86 -3.63
CA MET A 388 -4.38 11.10 -3.44
C MET A 388 -4.85 10.39 -2.17
N SER A 389 -5.28 11.17 -1.19
CA SER A 389 -5.86 10.64 0.05
C SER A 389 -7.28 10.10 -0.19
N SER A 390 -7.79 9.31 0.76
CA SER A 390 -9.18 8.80 0.74
C SER A 390 -10.24 9.92 0.66
N ALA A 391 -9.90 11.15 1.02
CA ALA A 391 -10.75 12.34 0.88
C ALA A 391 -10.63 13.00 -0.52
N ASN A 392 -10.07 12.33 -1.52
CA ASN A 392 -9.84 12.84 -2.88
C ASN A 392 -9.01 14.13 -2.94
N ARG A 393 -8.12 14.35 -1.97
CA ARG A 393 -7.19 15.47 -2.00
C ARG A 393 -5.87 15.02 -2.58
N ILE A 394 -5.45 15.67 -3.65
CA ILE A 394 -4.17 15.39 -4.31
C ILE A 394 -3.08 16.31 -3.74
N MET A 395 -1.98 15.71 -3.35
CA MET A 395 -0.78 16.38 -2.83
C MET A 395 0.45 15.87 -3.58
N ARG A 396 1.33 16.78 -3.99
CA ARG A 396 2.65 16.40 -4.54
C ARG A 396 3.61 16.11 -3.41
N ILE A 397 4.26 14.96 -3.49
CA ILE A 397 5.24 14.47 -2.51
C ILE A 397 6.47 13.98 -3.27
N HIS A 398 7.63 14.19 -2.68
CA HIS A 398 8.90 13.65 -3.17
C HIS A 398 9.28 12.46 -2.31
N ALA A 399 9.13 11.25 -2.88
CA ALA A 399 9.39 9.99 -2.20
C ALA A 399 10.87 9.88 -1.80
N PRO A 400 11.18 9.23 -0.66
CA PRO A 400 12.55 9.07 -0.24
C PRO A 400 13.25 8.02 -1.09
N TYR A 401 14.56 8.23 -1.28
CA TYR A 401 15.45 7.29 -1.94
C TYR A 401 16.11 6.35 -0.93
N VAL A 402 16.24 5.09 -1.31
CA VAL A 402 17.03 4.07 -0.64
C VAL A 402 17.77 3.25 -1.69
N SER A 403 19.02 2.94 -1.45
CA SER A 403 19.84 2.14 -2.36
C SER A 403 19.70 0.64 -2.07
N GLU A 404 19.96 -0.20 -3.07
CA GLU A 404 19.96 -1.66 -2.93
C GLU A 404 20.94 -2.14 -1.83
N ASN A 405 22.10 -1.50 -1.70
CA ASN A 405 23.08 -1.81 -0.66
C ASN A 405 22.54 -1.56 0.76
N GLU A 406 21.71 -0.54 0.95
CA GLU A 406 21.08 -0.27 2.25
C GLU A 406 20.03 -1.34 2.55
N ILE A 407 19.21 -1.70 1.56
CA ILE A 407 18.18 -2.74 1.66
C ILE A 407 18.85 -4.08 2.05
N GLU A 408 19.91 -4.47 1.36
CA GLU A 408 20.60 -5.74 1.62
C GLU A 408 21.24 -5.80 3.00
N LYS A 409 21.86 -4.70 3.48
CA LYS A 409 22.40 -4.62 4.86
C LYS A 409 21.30 -4.83 5.91
N ILE A 410 20.13 -4.20 5.70
CA ILE A 410 18.99 -4.32 6.61
C ILE A 410 18.45 -5.75 6.59
N ASN A 411 18.25 -6.32 5.41
CA ASN A 411 17.75 -7.67 5.24
C ASN A 411 18.68 -8.72 5.83
N SER A 412 20.01 -8.60 5.60
CA SER A 412 21.02 -9.45 6.21
C SER A 412 21.01 -9.38 7.73
N PHE A 413 20.84 -8.19 8.30
CA PHE A 413 20.69 -8.01 9.74
C PHE A 413 19.43 -8.71 10.28
N LEU A 414 18.29 -8.61 9.58
CA LEU A 414 17.03 -9.25 9.99
C LEU A 414 17.11 -10.77 9.91
N ARG A 415 17.67 -11.32 8.81
CA ARG A 415 17.89 -12.76 8.59
C ARG A 415 18.79 -13.37 9.68
N SER A 416 19.80 -12.62 10.13
CA SER A 416 20.74 -13.10 11.17
C SER A 416 20.10 -13.30 12.55
N GLN A 417 18.91 -12.76 12.81
CA GLN A 417 18.25 -12.85 14.12
C GLN A 417 17.31 -14.05 14.24
N LYS A 418 16.55 -14.37 13.20
CA LYS A 418 15.55 -15.45 13.20
C LYS A 418 15.23 -15.84 11.75
N GLU A 419 15.04 -17.13 11.51
CA GLU A 419 14.48 -17.63 10.26
C GLU A 419 12.96 -17.34 10.18
N PRO A 420 12.40 -17.17 8.96
CA PRO A 420 10.96 -17.03 8.77
C PRO A 420 10.20 -18.30 9.18
N ASP A 421 9.02 -18.13 9.73
CA ASP A 421 8.10 -19.22 10.03
C ASP A 421 7.05 -19.28 8.92
N TYR A 422 7.36 -20.01 7.83
CA TYR A 422 6.52 -20.10 6.65
C TYR A 422 5.28 -20.96 6.88
N ILE A 423 4.16 -20.54 6.27
CA ILE A 423 2.89 -21.26 6.27
C ILE A 423 2.72 -21.91 4.89
N ASP A 424 2.93 -23.24 4.81
CA ASP A 424 2.90 -23.98 3.56
C ASP A 424 1.53 -23.91 2.85
N GLU A 425 0.45 -23.79 3.60
CA GLU A 425 -0.91 -23.68 3.08
C GLU A 425 -1.14 -22.48 2.16
N ILE A 426 -0.36 -21.41 2.29
CA ILE A 426 -0.56 -20.18 1.51
C ILE A 426 -0.39 -20.43 0.02
N MET A 427 0.64 -21.19 -0.35
CA MET A 427 0.99 -21.42 -1.76
C MET A 427 0.19 -22.56 -2.40
N GLY A 428 -0.38 -23.44 -1.59
CA GLY A 428 -1.19 -24.58 -2.03
C GLY A 428 -2.69 -24.42 -1.79
N PHE A 429 -3.14 -23.21 -1.38
CA PHE A 429 -4.54 -22.99 -1.06
C PHE A 429 -5.43 -23.14 -2.29
N VAL A 430 -6.46 -23.97 -2.15
CA VAL A 430 -7.52 -24.17 -3.14
C VAL A 430 -8.83 -23.79 -2.48
N ASP A 431 -9.54 -22.83 -3.08
CA ASP A 431 -10.86 -22.41 -2.59
C ASP A 431 -11.90 -23.45 -2.96
N GLU A 432 -12.30 -24.28 -1.99
CA GLU A 432 -13.31 -25.34 -2.19
C GLU A 432 -14.64 -24.81 -2.72
N LYS A 433 -14.99 -23.53 -2.41
CA LYS A 433 -16.22 -22.90 -2.90
C LYS A 433 -16.20 -22.61 -4.41
N ASN A 434 -15.03 -22.40 -4.98
CA ASN A 434 -14.88 -22.23 -6.44
C ASN A 434 -14.82 -23.59 -7.17
N TYR A 435 -14.49 -24.67 -6.49
CA TYR A 435 -14.49 -26.03 -7.06
C TYR A 435 -15.91 -26.52 -7.33
N ASP A 436 -16.88 -26.20 -6.46
CA ASP A 436 -18.27 -26.62 -6.64
C ASP A 436 -18.94 -25.95 -7.85
N GLN A 437 -18.64 -24.69 -8.11
CA GLN A 437 -19.17 -24.01 -9.31
C GLN A 437 -18.52 -24.50 -10.60
N ASN A 438 -17.20 -24.74 -10.61
CA ASN A 438 -16.51 -25.29 -11.78
C ASN A 438 -16.79 -26.78 -12.00
N SER A 439 -17.07 -27.54 -10.93
CA SER A 439 -17.45 -28.96 -11.04
C SER A 439 -18.89 -29.13 -11.52
N ILE A 440 -19.82 -28.26 -11.14
CA ILE A 440 -21.20 -28.28 -11.64
C ILE A 440 -21.21 -27.93 -13.14
N ASP A 441 -20.49 -26.88 -13.56
CA ASP A 441 -20.36 -26.50 -14.98
C ASP A 441 -19.65 -27.60 -15.82
N ASN A 442 -18.69 -28.33 -15.25
CA ASN A 442 -18.01 -29.42 -15.94
C ASN A 442 -18.86 -30.70 -15.99
N VAL A 443 -19.66 -30.97 -14.96
CA VAL A 443 -20.59 -32.13 -14.95
C VAL A 443 -21.73 -31.90 -15.93
N GLU A 444 -22.31 -30.69 -16.03
CA GLU A 444 -23.29 -30.37 -17.06
C GLU A 444 -22.70 -30.39 -18.47
N LYS A 445 -21.50 -29.83 -18.66
CA LYS A 445 -20.78 -29.91 -19.94
C LYS A 445 -20.41 -31.33 -20.34
N ASP A 446 -20.02 -32.17 -19.39
CA ASP A 446 -19.73 -33.61 -19.65
C ASP A 446 -21.01 -34.38 -20.01
N GLN A 447 -22.14 -34.10 -19.42
CA GLN A 447 -23.40 -34.72 -19.74
C GLN A 447 -23.95 -34.31 -21.10
N LEU A 448 -23.92 -33.00 -21.41
CA LEU A 448 -24.27 -32.47 -22.72
C LEU A 448 -23.36 -32.99 -23.82
N TYR A 449 -22.05 -33.13 -23.55
CA TYR A 449 -21.10 -33.71 -24.47
C TYR A 449 -21.37 -35.20 -24.73
N LYS A 450 -21.66 -35.99 -23.71
CA LYS A 450 -22.06 -37.41 -23.85
C LYS A 450 -23.35 -37.55 -24.66
N ASN A 451 -24.37 -36.75 -24.35
CA ASN A 451 -25.62 -36.72 -25.09
C ASN A 451 -25.42 -36.32 -26.56
N ALA A 452 -24.51 -35.37 -26.85
CA ALA A 452 -24.14 -34.97 -28.21
C ALA A 452 -23.48 -36.14 -28.99
N ILE A 453 -22.57 -36.86 -28.33
CA ILE A 453 -21.90 -38.03 -28.95
C ILE A 453 -22.91 -39.15 -29.26
N GLU A 454 -23.84 -39.42 -28.33
CA GLU A 454 -24.88 -40.47 -28.56
C GLU A 454 -25.81 -40.09 -29.71
N LEU A 455 -26.22 -38.81 -29.78
CA LEU A 455 -27.03 -38.29 -30.88
C LEU A 455 -26.31 -38.36 -32.25
N VAL A 456 -25.03 -38.02 -32.27
CA VAL A 456 -24.23 -38.15 -33.52
C VAL A 456 -24.06 -39.61 -33.94
N LYS A 457 -23.86 -40.51 -32.98
CA LYS A 457 -23.75 -41.97 -33.24
C LYS A 457 -25.07 -42.55 -33.73
N SER A 458 -26.21 -42.14 -33.17
CA SER A 458 -27.53 -42.69 -33.54
C SER A 458 -28.07 -42.15 -34.86
N GLU A 459 -27.83 -40.86 -35.16
CA GLU A 459 -28.40 -40.19 -36.31
C GLU A 459 -27.41 -39.99 -37.49
N GLY A 460 -26.12 -40.31 -37.28
CA GLY A 460 -25.08 -40.21 -38.30
C GLY A 460 -24.78 -38.79 -38.82
N LYS A 461 -25.23 -37.79 -38.12
CA LYS A 461 -25.09 -36.35 -38.49
C LYS A 461 -24.42 -35.52 -37.39
N ALA A 462 -23.29 -34.85 -37.72
CA ALA A 462 -22.47 -34.06 -36.81
C ALA A 462 -22.47 -32.60 -37.15
N SER A 463 -23.62 -31.96 -37.44
CA SER A 463 -23.66 -30.50 -37.68
C SER A 463 -24.04 -29.70 -36.41
N THR A 464 -23.43 -28.58 -36.20
CA THR A 464 -23.71 -27.69 -35.05
C THR A 464 -25.17 -27.30 -34.97
N SER A 465 -25.82 -26.92 -36.09
CA SER A 465 -27.24 -26.56 -36.13
C SER A 465 -28.18 -27.76 -35.85
N PHE A 466 -27.76 -28.99 -36.07
CA PHE A 466 -28.51 -30.19 -35.72
C PHE A 466 -28.44 -30.45 -34.23
N LEU A 467 -27.24 -30.39 -33.65
CA LEU A 467 -27.02 -30.57 -32.21
C LEU A 467 -27.72 -29.49 -31.37
N GLN A 468 -27.65 -28.23 -31.78
CA GLN A 468 -28.34 -27.13 -31.12
C GLN A 468 -29.85 -27.33 -31.06
N ARG A 469 -30.46 -27.75 -32.18
CA ARG A 469 -31.91 -28.00 -32.21
C ARG A 469 -32.32 -29.22 -31.40
N LYS A 470 -31.56 -30.29 -31.40
CA LYS A 470 -31.91 -31.55 -30.69
C LYS A 470 -31.64 -31.44 -29.19
N LEU A 471 -30.59 -30.75 -28.78
CA LEU A 471 -30.20 -30.56 -27.38
C LEU A 471 -30.81 -29.27 -26.77
N GLN A 472 -31.53 -28.47 -27.57
CA GLN A 472 -32.15 -27.21 -27.16
C GLN A 472 -31.17 -26.24 -26.50
N ILE A 473 -29.93 -26.16 -27.02
CA ILE A 473 -28.88 -25.27 -26.56
C ILE A 473 -28.65 -24.13 -27.56
N GLY A 474 -28.41 -22.91 -27.03
CA GLY A 474 -28.19 -21.70 -27.81
C GLY A 474 -26.78 -21.57 -28.37
#